data_a9f33bb21e3fca1051a223fac8122fd2
#
_entry.id   a9f33bb21e3fca1051a223fac8122fd2
#
_cell.length_a   1.000
_cell.length_b   1.000
_cell.length_c   1.000
_cell.angle_alpha   90.00
_cell.angle_beta   90.00
_cell.angle_gamma   90.00
#
_symmetry.space_group_name_H-M   'P 1'
#
loop_
_entity.id
_entity.type
_entity.pdbx_description
1 polymer ?
#
loop_
_entity_poly.entity_id
_entity_poly.type
_entity_poly.pdbx_seq_one_letter_code
_entity_poly.pdbx_strand_id
1 'polypeptide(L)' 'QPDAVPSLNTVLHDVSAYIICRMGLPYPKRGIHIISIAVDAPQDVISSLAGKLGNIPNVSVKIAYSNVIGHD' A
#
# COMPACT_ATOMS: atom_id res chain seq x y z
N GLN A 1 13.13 -16.32 8.25
CA GLN A 1 12.63 -14.97 8.16
C GLN A 1 11.55 -14.87 7.09
N PRO A 2 10.32 -14.72 7.46
CA PRO A 2 9.27 -14.67 6.46
C PRO A 2 9.44 -13.46 5.55
N ASP A 3 9.17 -13.69 4.30
CA ASP A 3 9.16 -12.63 3.34
C ASP A 3 7.81 -11.90 3.45
N ALA A 4 7.81 -10.60 3.50
CA ALA A 4 6.60 -9.81 3.60
C ALA A 4 5.84 -9.69 2.27
N VAL A 5 6.49 -9.97 1.16
CA VAL A 5 5.89 -9.77 -0.15
C VAL A 5 4.63 -10.61 -0.38
N PRO A 6 4.60 -11.91 -0.04
CA PRO A 6 3.35 -12.67 -0.22
C PRO A 6 2.18 -12.11 0.58
N SER A 7 2.42 -11.69 1.83
CA SER A 7 1.36 -11.09 2.65
C SER A 7 0.91 -9.76 2.08
N LEU A 8 1.85 -8.97 1.61
CA LEU A 8 1.55 -7.69 0.99
C LEU A 8 0.68 -7.90 -0.25
N ASN A 9 1.03 -8.85 -1.09
CA ASN A 9 0.27 -9.10 -2.31
C ASN A 9 -1.14 -9.56 -1.99
N THR A 10 -1.33 -10.35 -0.95
CA THR A 10 -2.65 -10.79 -0.54
C THR A 10 -3.52 -9.61 -0.13
N VAL A 11 -2.96 -8.73 0.69
CA VAL A 11 -3.70 -7.55 1.14
C VAL A 11 -4.06 -6.65 -0.04
N LEU A 12 -3.12 -6.44 -0.96
CA LEU A 12 -3.36 -5.58 -2.10
C LEU A 12 -4.36 -6.18 -3.07
N HIS A 13 -4.39 -7.50 -3.18
CA HIS A 13 -5.35 -8.17 -4.04
C HIS A 13 -6.79 -7.87 -3.60
N ASP A 14 -7.02 -7.80 -2.30
CA ASP A 14 -8.35 -7.54 -1.77
C ASP A 14 -8.87 -6.15 -2.15
N VAL A 15 -7.99 -5.21 -2.46
CA VAL A 15 -8.40 -3.86 -2.84
C VAL A 15 -8.02 -3.55 -4.29
N SER A 16 -7.79 -4.59 -5.08
CA SER A 16 -7.29 -4.40 -6.44
C SER A 16 -8.20 -3.54 -7.30
N ALA A 17 -9.51 -3.56 -7.06
CA ALA A 17 -10.45 -2.74 -7.83
C ALA A 17 -10.24 -1.25 -7.62
N TYR A 18 -9.58 -0.87 -6.54
CA TYR A 18 -9.35 0.54 -6.22
C TYR A 18 -7.95 1.01 -6.61
N ILE A 19 -7.07 0.09 -6.99
CA ILE A 19 -5.69 0.47 -7.28
C ILE A 19 -5.57 1.05 -8.68
N ILE A 20 -5.02 2.26 -8.75
CA ILE A 20 -4.76 2.92 -10.03
C ILE A 20 -3.44 2.44 -10.60
N CYS A 21 -2.43 2.37 -9.77
CA CYS A 21 -1.12 1.87 -10.21
C CYS A 21 -0.31 1.41 -9.01
N ARG A 22 0.69 0.62 -9.30
CA ARG A 22 1.61 0.11 -8.29
C ARG A 22 3.01 0.15 -8.89
N MET A 23 3.96 0.65 -8.10
CA MET A 23 5.33 0.74 -8.54
C MET A 23 6.24 0.23 -7.45
N GLY A 24 7.16 -0.67 -7.80
CA GLY A 24 8.12 -1.19 -6.86
C GLY A 24 9.51 -0.69 -7.20
N LEU A 25 10.23 -0.24 -6.16
CA LEU A 25 11.57 0.27 -6.33
C LEU A 25 12.48 -0.38 -5.31
N PRO A 26 13.33 -1.31 -5.73
CA PRO A 26 14.30 -1.86 -4.79
C PRO A 26 15.31 -0.79 -4.41
N TYR A 27 15.68 -0.77 -3.16
CA TYR A 27 16.67 0.19 -2.67
C TYR A 27 17.77 -0.60 -1.95
N PRO A 28 18.68 -1.22 -2.71
CA PRO A 28 19.66 -2.13 -2.12
C PRO A 28 20.61 -1.46 -1.16
N LYS A 29 20.82 -0.16 -1.30
CA LYS A 29 21.69 0.57 -0.40
C LYS A 29 21.28 0.41 1.05
N ARG A 30 19.97 0.26 1.30
CA ARG A 30 19.46 0.04 2.65
C ARG A 30 18.81 -1.31 2.82
N GLY A 31 18.89 -2.17 1.83
CA GLY A 31 18.31 -3.49 1.90
C GLY A 31 16.80 -3.49 2.00
N ILE A 32 16.15 -2.49 1.42
CA ILE A 32 14.69 -2.39 1.49
C ILE A 32 14.08 -2.32 0.10
N HIS A 33 12.79 -2.58 0.04
CA HIS A 33 12.01 -2.36 -1.15
C HIS A 33 10.98 -1.29 -0.86
N ILE A 34 10.82 -0.35 -1.75
CA ILE A 34 9.82 0.70 -1.64
C ILE A 34 8.70 0.35 -2.61
N ILE A 35 7.48 0.28 -2.10
CA ILE A 35 6.32 0.04 -2.95
C ILE A 35 5.41 1.24 -2.85
N SER A 36 5.12 1.84 -3.99
CA SER A 36 4.27 3.00 -4.06
C SER A 36 2.98 2.61 -4.76
N ILE A 37 1.85 2.94 -4.17
CA ILE A 37 0.56 2.54 -4.71
C ILE A 37 -0.34 3.75 -4.74
N ALA A 38 -0.94 4.01 -5.90
CA ALA A 38 -1.96 5.03 -6.01
C ALA A 38 -3.31 4.35 -5.96
N VAL A 39 -4.17 4.84 -5.08
CA VAL A 39 -5.46 4.21 -4.80
C VAL A 39 -6.55 5.26 -4.86
N ASP A 40 -7.65 4.93 -5.52
CA ASP A 40 -8.86 5.76 -5.50
C ASP A 40 -9.94 4.98 -4.79
N ALA A 41 -10.18 5.31 -3.53
CA ALA A 41 -11.06 4.52 -2.69
C ALA A 41 -11.71 5.37 -1.61
N PRO A 42 -12.84 4.92 -1.06
CA PRO A 42 -13.44 5.59 0.09
C PRO A 42 -12.50 5.56 1.29
N GLN A 43 -12.69 6.51 2.18
CA GLN A 43 -11.81 6.67 3.33
C GLN A 43 -11.74 5.42 4.21
N ASP A 44 -12.85 4.74 4.39
CA ASP A 44 -12.86 3.53 5.21
C ASP A 44 -12.04 2.40 4.59
N VAL A 45 -12.04 2.31 3.26
CA VAL A 45 -11.22 1.32 2.57
C VAL A 45 -9.75 1.66 2.75
N ILE A 46 -9.39 2.93 2.62
CA ILE A 46 -8.01 3.36 2.79
C ILE A 46 -7.53 3.10 4.22
N SER A 47 -8.36 3.42 5.20
CA SER A 47 -8.00 3.19 6.60
C SER A 47 -7.80 1.71 6.91
N SER A 48 -8.68 0.87 6.38
CA SER A 48 -8.57 -0.56 6.56
C SER A 48 -7.31 -1.11 5.90
N LEU A 49 -7.01 -0.63 4.71
CA LEU A 49 -5.81 -1.05 3.98
C LEU A 49 -4.55 -0.68 4.76
N ALA A 50 -4.51 0.55 5.25
CA ALA A 50 -3.35 1.02 6.01
C ALA A 50 -3.14 0.16 7.26
N GLY A 51 -4.21 -0.19 7.96
CA GLY A 51 -4.12 -1.05 9.13
C GLY A 51 -3.60 -2.43 8.80
N LYS A 52 -4.10 -3.02 7.72
CA LYS A 52 -3.66 -4.36 7.32
C LYS A 52 -2.19 -4.35 6.90
N LEU A 53 -1.78 -3.34 6.14
CA LEU A 53 -0.39 -3.24 5.73
C LEU A 53 0.53 -3.02 6.92
N GLY A 54 0.11 -2.18 7.86
CA GLY A 54 0.92 -1.90 9.04
C GLY A 54 1.09 -3.09 9.96
N ASN A 55 0.22 -4.09 9.85
CA ASN A 55 0.34 -5.30 10.66
C ASN A 55 1.28 -6.34 10.05
N ILE A 56 1.78 -6.12 8.86
CA ILE A 56 2.71 -7.05 8.24
C ILE A 56 4.10 -6.79 8.83
N PRO A 57 4.77 -7.82 9.35
CA PRO A 57 6.11 -7.63 9.90
C PRO A 57 7.07 -7.03 8.88
N ASN A 58 7.89 -6.10 9.34
CA ASN A 58 8.90 -5.44 8.52
C ASN A 58 8.34 -4.52 7.45
N VAL A 59 7.09 -4.10 7.60
CA VAL A 59 6.47 -3.15 6.68
C VAL A 59 6.19 -1.85 7.42
N SER A 60 6.58 -0.73 6.83
CA SER A 60 6.30 0.59 7.34
C SER A 60 5.43 1.32 6.34
N VAL A 61 4.37 1.96 6.79
CA VAL A 61 3.40 2.57 5.91
C VAL A 61 3.36 4.08 6.10
N LYS A 62 3.40 4.80 5.00
CA LYS A 62 3.17 6.24 4.99
C LYS A 62 2.06 6.53 4.01
N ILE A 63 1.15 7.40 4.36
CA ILE A 63 0.00 7.70 3.52
C ILE A 63 -0.06 9.19 3.25
N ALA A 64 -0.27 9.53 1.99
CA ALA A 64 -0.51 10.88 1.59
C ALA A 64 -1.89 10.95 0.94
N TYR A 65 -2.72 11.86 1.37
CA TYR A 65 -4.05 12.03 0.84
C TYR A 65 -4.10 13.22 -0.10
N SER A 66 -5.00 13.14 -1.06
CA SER A 66 -5.23 14.25 -1.95
C SER A 66 -6.74 14.49 -2.07
N ASN A 67 -7.13 15.74 -1.99
CA ASN A 67 -8.51 16.12 -2.22
C ASN A 67 -8.69 16.78 -3.57
N VAL A 68 -7.71 16.64 -4.41
CA VAL A 68 -7.75 17.26 -5.70
C VAL A 68 -8.87 16.72 -6.56
N ILE A 69 -9.10 15.42 -6.47
CA ILE A 69 -10.18 14.83 -7.19
C ILE A 69 -11.41 15.08 -6.40
N GLY A 70 -12.31 15.71 -6.89
CA GLY A 70 -13.40 16.17 -6.19
C GLY A 70 -14.16 15.12 -5.58
N HIS A 71 -14.99 15.46 -4.78
CA HIS A 71 -15.70 14.59 -4.21
C HIS A 71 -16.93 14.95 -4.66
N ASP A 72 -17.21 15.37 -5.50
CA ASP A 72 -18.39 15.71 -5.96
C ASP A 72 -19.50 14.95 -5.76
#